data_48f188b544721a69bf834bec5c180f9d
#
_entry.id   48f188b544721a69bf834bec5c180f9d
#
_cell.length_a   1.000
_cell.length_b   1.000
_cell.length_c   1.000
_cell.angle_alpha   90.00
_cell.angle_beta   90.00
_cell.angle_gamma   90.00
#
_symmetry.space_group_name_H-M   'P 1'
#
loop_
_entity.id
_entity.type
_entity.pdbx_description
1 polymer ?
#
loop_
_entity_poly.entity_id
_entity_poly.type
_entity_poly.pdbx_seq_one_letter_code
_entity_poly.pdbx_strand_id
1 'polypeptide(L)'
;MFRHLLIIGFMLAITPLAMAKDKPVLTIYSYSSFQSKWGAGDEIKQGFEEQCDCTVKIVGVGDAVTILNRLRLEGSNTKADIILGLDTNLISAAKKARLVQPHQLTKPADLAVNWWDDDFIPYDYGYFAFIYNQNNITNPPTSLDDLIHNQHNWKIVYQDPRTSSPGLGFLLWMNKVYGAKIDQAWQDLAKNTLTVTKGWSEAYGLFLKGEADFVLSYSTSPTVHIINDNDYQYKAAIFQDGHYQQIEVAAMTRYTKQQALAQQFLAFLLTPNVQHQFVEKNYMYPSIKIDLPKAYSEIDSVTHSLSFTADEVEKYQKSWITQWQNSVSQ
;
A
#
# COMPACT_ATOMS: atom_id res chain seq x y z
N MET A 1 -9.96 81.77 44.64
CA MET A 1 -9.86 80.32 44.89
C MET A 1 -10.24 79.60 43.56
N PHE A 2 -9.25 79.20 42.77
CA PHE A 2 -9.43 78.43 41.51
C PHE A 2 -9.13 76.99 41.81
N ARG A 3 -10.11 76.10 41.62
CA ARG A 3 -9.96 74.62 41.65
C ARG A 3 -9.65 74.10 40.27
N HIS A 4 -8.43 73.62 40.10
CA HIS A 4 -8.06 72.88 38.86
C HIS A 4 -8.58 71.44 38.94
N LEU A 5 -9.43 71.08 38.00
CA LEU A 5 -9.91 69.68 37.78
C LEU A 5 -8.91 68.98 36.85
N LEU A 6 -8.17 68.02 37.36
CA LEU A 6 -7.30 67.12 36.54
C LEU A 6 -8.17 66.04 35.96
N ILE A 7 -8.36 66.01 34.62
CA ILE A 7 -8.97 64.92 33.89
C ILE A 7 -7.85 63.93 33.51
N ILE A 8 -7.81 62.74 34.16
CA ILE A 8 -6.96 61.64 33.81
C ILE A 8 -7.64 60.85 32.70
N GLY A 9 -7.18 61.01 31.46
CA GLY A 9 -7.63 60.23 30.31
C GLY A 9 -7.07 58.80 30.40
N PHE A 10 -7.96 57.81 30.57
CA PHE A 10 -7.63 56.37 30.54
C PHE A 10 -7.56 55.93 29.08
N MET A 11 -6.34 55.79 28.53
CA MET A 11 -6.12 55.24 27.20
C MET A 11 -6.30 53.73 27.26
N LEU A 12 -7.47 53.21 26.81
CA LEU A 12 -7.66 51.78 26.58
C LEU A 12 -6.78 51.34 25.39
N ALA A 13 -5.72 50.61 25.69
CA ALA A 13 -4.94 49.91 24.67
C ALA A 13 -5.76 48.72 24.15
N ILE A 14 -6.33 48.84 22.95
CA ILE A 14 -6.97 47.73 22.22
C ILE A 14 -5.83 46.88 21.65
N THR A 15 -5.45 45.82 22.37
CA THR A 15 -4.61 44.76 21.79
C THR A 15 -5.43 43.99 20.76
N PRO A 16 -4.98 43.92 19.50
CA PRO A 16 -5.69 43.08 18.52
C PRO A 16 -5.58 41.61 18.98
N LEU A 17 -6.72 40.97 19.26
CA LEU A 17 -6.80 39.53 19.38
C LEU A 17 -6.38 38.96 18.01
N ALA A 18 -5.17 38.43 17.92
CA ALA A 18 -4.77 37.63 16.78
C ALA A 18 -5.69 36.38 16.77
N MET A 19 -6.70 36.38 15.91
CA MET A 19 -7.47 35.16 15.64
C MET A 19 -6.47 34.11 15.13
N ALA A 20 -6.26 33.07 15.91
CA ALA A 20 -5.52 31.90 15.47
C ALA A 20 -6.22 31.39 14.21
N LYS A 21 -5.56 31.49 13.07
CA LYS A 21 -6.05 30.95 11.80
C LYS A 21 -6.05 29.43 11.93
N ASP A 22 -7.19 28.79 11.68
CA ASP A 22 -7.25 27.32 11.69
C ASP A 22 -6.17 26.77 10.77
N LYS A 23 -5.40 25.79 11.27
CA LYS A 23 -4.37 25.12 10.48
C LYS A 23 -4.98 24.42 9.28
N PRO A 24 -4.36 24.47 8.10
CA PRO A 24 -4.83 23.72 6.93
C PRO A 24 -4.83 22.23 7.25
N VAL A 25 -5.85 21.52 6.72
CA VAL A 25 -5.99 20.08 6.89
C VAL A 25 -5.62 19.39 5.59
N LEU A 26 -4.62 18.50 5.63
CA LEU A 26 -4.25 17.62 4.53
C LEU A 26 -4.94 16.26 4.73
N THR A 27 -5.85 15.90 3.85
CA THR A 27 -6.59 14.62 3.94
C THR A 27 -5.96 13.58 3.01
N ILE A 28 -5.59 12.44 3.56
CA ILE A 28 -4.94 11.33 2.87
C ILE A 28 -5.87 10.12 2.88
N TYR A 29 -6.25 9.60 1.72
CA TYR A 29 -6.90 8.29 1.63
C TYR A 29 -5.84 7.22 1.45
N SER A 30 -5.87 6.21 2.33
CA SER A 30 -4.90 5.13 2.34
C SER A 30 -5.57 3.79 2.66
N TYR A 31 -4.79 2.71 2.58
CA TYR A 31 -5.28 1.39 2.96
C TYR A 31 -5.43 1.24 4.48
N SER A 32 -6.28 0.30 4.88
CA SER A 32 -6.68 0.18 6.29
C SER A 32 -5.53 -0.20 7.21
N SER A 33 -4.59 -1.05 6.75
CA SER A 33 -3.41 -1.44 7.50
C SER A 33 -2.45 -0.27 7.76
N PHE A 34 -2.32 0.68 6.84
CA PHE A 34 -1.50 1.88 7.02
C PHE A 34 -1.98 2.74 8.20
N GLN A 35 -3.29 2.86 8.38
CA GLN A 35 -3.91 3.63 9.49
C GLN A 35 -3.98 2.83 10.80
N SER A 36 -3.70 1.53 10.80
CA SER A 36 -3.78 0.71 12.01
C SER A 36 -2.69 1.11 13.03
N LYS A 37 -2.90 0.75 14.30
CA LYS A 37 -1.93 1.06 15.37
C LYS A 37 -0.52 0.50 15.14
N TRP A 38 -0.40 -0.53 14.31
CA TRP A 38 0.87 -1.16 13.96
C TRP A 38 1.40 -0.73 12.59
N GLY A 39 0.61 0.06 11.83
CA GLY A 39 1.00 0.61 10.53
C GLY A 39 1.84 1.89 10.65
N ALA A 40 2.43 2.32 9.54
CA ALA A 40 3.32 3.48 9.47
C ALA A 40 2.58 4.84 9.57
N GLY A 41 1.24 4.84 9.48
CA GLY A 41 0.46 6.06 9.28
C GLY A 41 0.58 7.09 10.40
N ASP A 42 0.56 6.66 11.66
CA ASP A 42 0.61 7.59 12.81
C ASP A 42 1.97 8.27 12.92
N GLU A 43 3.07 7.53 12.71
CA GLU A 43 4.44 8.06 12.77
C GLU A 43 4.72 9.02 11.60
N ILE A 44 4.30 8.66 10.38
CA ILE A 44 4.42 9.51 9.18
C ILE A 44 3.60 10.79 9.34
N LYS A 45 2.37 10.68 9.86
CA LYS A 45 1.52 11.83 10.18
C LYS A 45 2.21 12.77 11.15
N GLN A 46 2.67 12.25 12.29
CA GLN A 46 3.34 13.05 13.31
C GLN A 46 4.60 13.73 12.74
N GLY A 47 5.47 12.98 12.06
CA GLY A 47 6.70 13.54 11.50
C GLY A 47 6.45 14.63 10.45
N PHE A 48 5.34 14.57 9.70
CA PHE A 48 4.98 15.64 8.78
C PHE A 48 4.36 16.84 9.50
N GLU A 49 3.48 16.64 10.49
CA GLU A 49 2.87 17.70 11.28
C GLU A 49 3.91 18.53 12.06
N GLU A 50 5.06 17.94 12.43
CA GLU A 50 6.19 18.65 13.03
C GLU A 50 6.91 19.61 12.06
N GLN A 51 6.80 19.36 10.74
CA GLN A 51 7.47 20.17 9.70
C GLN A 51 6.54 21.16 9.00
N CYS A 52 5.24 20.92 9.02
CA CYS A 52 4.24 21.80 8.42
C CYS A 52 3.43 22.50 9.53
N ASP A 53 2.98 23.70 9.28
CA ASP A 53 1.94 24.33 10.13
C ASP A 53 0.56 23.83 9.71
N CYS A 54 0.34 22.51 9.80
CA CYS A 54 -0.84 21.84 9.28
C CYS A 54 -1.36 20.74 10.23
N THR A 55 -2.50 20.14 9.86
CA THR A 55 -3.04 18.90 10.45
C THR A 55 -3.17 17.87 9.37
N VAL A 56 -2.72 16.64 9.61
CA VAL A 56 -2.87 15.50 8.69
C VAL A 56 -4.02 14.62 9.15
N LYS A 57 -4.93 14.31 8.22
CA LYS A 57 -6.03 13.38 8.45
C LYS A 57 -5.86 12.17 7.54
N ILE A 58 -5.50 11.02 8.10
CA ILE A 58 -5.47 9.76 7.37
C ILE A 58 -6.83 9.07 7.47
N VAL A 59 -7.34 8.59 6.35
CA VAL A 59 -8.61 7.87 6.24
C VAL A 59 -8.35 6.50 5.61
N GLY A 60 -8.46 5.44 6.42
CA GLY A 60 -8.38 4.06 5.94
C GLY A 60 -9.63 3.71 5.12
N VAL A 61 -9.41 3.27 3.88
CA VAL A 61 -10.50 3.04 2.92
C VAL A 61 -10.69 1.55 2.59
N GLY A 62 -9.73 0.73 2.90
CA GLY A 62 -9.59 -0.66 2.44
C GLY A 62 -8.27 -0.82 1.71
N ASP A 63 -8.19 -1.70 0.73
CA ASP A 63 -6.97 -1.84 -0.09
C ASP A 63 -7.03 -0.98 -1.37
N ALA A 64 -5.97 -0.95 -2.18
CA ALA A 64 -5.79 -0.04 -3.31
C ALA A 64 -6.96 0.02 -4.30
N VAL A 65 -7.51 -1.14 -4.68
CA VAL A 65 -8.65 -1.18 -5.61
C VAL A 65 -9.87 -0.48 -5.00
N THR A 66 -10.09 -0.64 -3.70
CA THR A 66 -11.18 0.05 -2.98
C THR A 66 -10.95 1.55 -2.91
N ILE A 67 -9.69 2.00 -2.70
CA ILE A 67 -9.33 3.43 -2.73
C ILE A 67 -9.66 4.04 -4.10
N LEU A 68 -9.22 3.40 -5.19
CA LEU A 68 -9.49 3.86 -6.55
C LEU A 68 -10.99 3.94 -6.85
N ASN A 69 -11.76 2.91 -6.47
CA ASN A 69 -13.19 2.88 -6.68
C ASN A 69 -13.91 3.98 -5.89
N ARG A 70 -13.50 4.24 -4.64
CA ARG A 70 -14.03 5.33 -3.84
C ARG A 70 -13.78 6.68 -4.49
N LEU A 71 -12.55 6.94 -4.97
CA LEU A 71 -12.24 8.19 -5.67
C LEU A 71 -13.08 8.37 -6.93
N ARG A 72 -13.31 7.30 -7.71
CA ARG A 72 -14.17 7.34 -8.89
C ARG A 72 -15.62 7.72 -8.52
N LEU A 73 -16.13 7.15 -7.43
CA LEU A 73 -17.51 7.44 -6.96
C LEU A 73 -17.65 8.87 -6.41
N GLU A 74 -16.66 9.35 -5.68
CA GLU A 74 -16.68 10.69 -5.11
C GLU A 74 -16.42 11.77 -6.18
N GLY A 75 -15.58 11.48 -7.19
CA GLY A 75 -15.22 12.39 -8.26
C GLY A 75 -14.74 13.75 -7.73
N SER A 76 -15.33 14.84 -8.20
CA SER A 76 -15.01 16.21 -7.75
C SER A 76 -15.41 16.52 -6.29
N ASN A 77 -16.20 15.65 -5.66
CA ASN A 77 -16.62 15.81 -4.27
C ASN A 77 -15.70 15.13 -3.27
N THR A 78 -14.63 14.48 -3.75
CA THR A 78 -13.65 13.82 -2.87
C THR A 78 -13.10 14.79 -1.83
N LYS A 79 -12.81 14.26 -0.66
CA LYS A 79 -12.14 14.99 0.42
C LYS A 79 -10.65 14.70 0.47
N ALA A 80 -10.18 13.74 -0.34
CA ALA A 80 -8.78 13.38 -0.40
C ALA A 80 -7.96 14.45 -1.13
N ASP A 81 -6.92 14.94 -0.48
CA ASP A 81 -5.87 15.74 -1.09
C ASP A 81 -4.80 14.82 -1.70
N ILE A 82 -4.54 13.71 -1.02
CA ILE A 82 -3.58 12.68 -1.43
C ILE A 82 -4.25 11.31 -1.42
N ILE A 83 -3.86 10.48 -2.37
CA ILE A 83 -4.02 9.04 -2.33
C ILE A 83 -2.66 8.41 -2.08
N LEU A 84 -2.58 7.49 -1.11
CA LEU A 84 -1.40 6.74 -0.75
C LEU A 84 -1.79 5.26 -0.69
N GLY A 85 -1.14 4.42 -1.48
CA GLY A 85 -1.42 2.98 -1.51
C GLY A 85 -2.18 2.49 -2.73
N LEU A 86 -2.18 3.24 -3.85
CA LEU A 86 -2.32 2.58 -5.15
C LEU A 86 -1.00 1.87 -5.49
N ASP A 87 -1.02 1.08 -6.54
CA ASP A 87 0.18 0.49 -7.11
C ASP A 87 0.30 0.76 -8.61
N THR A 88 1.44 0.41 -9.20
CA THR A 88 1.71 0.63 -10.62
C THR A 88 0.71 -0.04 -11.56
N ASN A 89 -0.03 -1.06 -11.11
CA ASN A 89 -1.07 -1.72 -11.91
C ASN A 89 -2.32 -0.84 -12.09
N LEU A 90 -2.55 0.12 -11.19
CA LEU A 90 -3.77 0.95 -11.16
C LEU A 90 -3.57 2.37 -11.72
N ILE A 91 -2.33 2.77 -12.04
CA ILE A 91 -2.05 4.15 -12.47
C ILE A 91 -2.76 4.54 -13.77
N SER A 92 -2.77 3.68 -14.79
CA SER A 92 -3.46 3.96 -16.05
C SER A 92 -4.96 4.16 -15.83
N ALA A 93 -5.56 3.35 -14.98
CA ALA A 93 -6.97 3.48 -14.61
C ALA A 93 -7.29 4.79 -13.87
N ALA A 94 -6.39 5.25 -12.98
CA ALA A 94 -6.53 6.51 -12.25
C ALA A 94 -6.34 7.73 -13.19
N LYS A 95 -5.34 7.70 -14.07
CA LYS A 95 -5.08 8.73 -15.09
C LYS A 95 -6.23 8.87 -16.08
N LYS A 96 -6.72 7.76 -16.62
CA LYS A 96 -7.86 7.70 -17.53
C LYS A 96 -9.13 8.26 -16.92
N ALA A 97 -9.34 8.03 -15.64
CA ALA A 97 -10.44 8.61 -14.86
C ALA A 97 -10.19 10.08 -14.44
N ARG A 98 -9.03 10.66 -14.76
CA ARG A 98 -8.62 12.03 -14.44
C ARG A 98 -8.71 12.34 -12.94
N LEU A 99 -8.29 11.41 -12.09
CA LEU A 99 -8.38 11.54 -10.63
C LEU A 99 -7.17 12.21 -9.99
N VAL A 100 -6.04 12.25 -10.70
CA VAL A 100 -4.75 12.74 -10.20
C VAL A 100 -4.24 13.90 -11.03
N GLN A 101 -3.21 14.59 -10.54
CA GLN A 101 -2.52 15.68 -11.20
C GLN A 101 -1.01 15.61 -10.97
N PRO A 102 -0.18 16.25 -11.85
CA PRO A 102 1.27 16.22 -11.74
C PRO A 102 1.79 16.75 -10.39
N HIS A 103 2.74 16.02 -9.80
CA HIS A 103 3.35 16.38 -8.52
C HIS A 103 4.52 17.37 -8.65
N GLN A 104 5.09 17.55 -9.83
CA GLN A 104 6.19 18.49 -10.15
C GLN A 104 7.50 18.26 -9.33
N LEU A 105 7.66 17.09 -8.72
CA LEU A 105 8.89 16.75 -8.00
C LEU A 105 9.94 16.21 -8.98
N THR A 106 11.21 16.48 -8.65
CA THR A 106 12.34 15.90 -9.37
C THR A 106 12.55 14.45 -8.95
N LYS A 107 12.82 13.56 -9.91
CA LYS A 107 13.17 12.17 -9.65
C LYS A 107 14.41 12.10 -8.75
N PRO A 108 14.38 11.39 -7.62
CA PRO A 108 15.55 11.19 -6.77
C PRO A 108 16.67 10.45 -7.51
N ALA A 109 17.93 10.87 -7.26
CA ALA A 109 19.08 10.22 -7.86
C ALA A 109 19.38 8.83 -7.27
N ASP A 110 18.95 8.62 -6.03
CA ASP A 110 19.12 7.38 -5.23
C ASP A 110 17.91 6.46 -5.26
N LEU A 111 17.02 6.63 -6.25
CA LEU A 111 15.84 5.79 -6.42
C LEU A 111 16.25 4.31 -6.55
N ALA A 112 15.66 3.46 -5.71
CA ALA A 112 15.96 2.03 -5.68
C ALA A 112 15.14 1.23 -6.71
N VAL A 113 13.98 1.75 -7.12
CA VAL A 113 13.13 1.16 -8.15
C VAL A 113 13.37 1.85 -9.50
N ASN A 114 13.44 1.09 -10.59
CA ASN A 114 13.58 1.67 -11.94
C ASN A 114 12.22 2.11 -12.50
N TRP A 115 11.53 2.95 -11.74
CA TRP A 115 10.21 3.45 -12.10
C TRP A 115 9.99 4.87 -11.59
N TRP A 116 9.42 5.76 -12.42
CA TRP A 116 9.04 7.14 -12.09
C TRP A 116 7.94 7.60 -13.02
N ASP A 117 7.06 8.45 -12.52
CA ASP A 117 5.91 8.98 -13.25
C ASP A 117 5.68 10.45 -12.85
N ASP A 118 5.07 11.27 -13.73
CA ASP A 118 4.85 12.68 -13.44
C ASP A 118 3.70 12.93 -12.44
N ASP A 119 2.73 12.01 -12.37
CA ASP A 119 1.56 12.13 -11.48
C ASP A 119 1.73 11.32 -10.19
N PHE A 120 2.59 10.30 -10.18
CA PHE A 120 2.78 9.36 -9.07
C PHE A 120 4.22 9.27 -8.64
N ILE A 121 4.45 9.22 -7.32
CA ILE A 121 5.75 8.85 -6.75
C ILE A 121 5.71 7.43 -6.20
N PRO A 122 6.77 6.61 -6.37
CA PRO A 122 6.89 5.35 -5.65
C PRO A 122 7.32 5.64 -4.21
N TYR A 123 6.77 4.92 -3.22
CA TYR A 123 7.22 5.10 -1.84
C TYR A 123 7.73 3.80 -1.21
N ASP A 124 7.30 2.64 -1.67
CA ASP A 124 7.85 1.34 -1.33
C ASP A 124 7.60 0.32 -2.44
N TYR A 125 8.15 -0.90 -2.31
CA TYR A 125 7.88 -2.00 -3.22
C TYR A 125 8.09 -3.36 -2.56
N GLY A 126 7.53 -4.39 -3.18
CA GLY A 126 7.72 -5.78 -2.78
C GLY A 126 7.35 -6.74 -3.88
N TYR A 127 7.36 -8.02 -3.54
CA TYR A 127 6.97 -9.12 -4.44
C TYR A 127 5.92 -9.96 -3.75
N PHE A 128 4.83 -10.28 -4.43
CA PHE A 128 3.84 -11.19 -3.87
C PHE A 128 4.44 -12.57 -3.65
N ALA A 129 4.15 -13.17 -2.50
CA ALA A 129 4.57 -14.51 -2.15
C ALA A 129 3.54 -15.16 -1.22
N PHE A 130 3.53 -16.47 -1.19
CA PHE A 130 2.76 -17.22 -0.21
C PHE A 130 3.60 -17.44 1.05
N ILE A 131 3.05 -17.02 2.19
CA ILE A 131 3.70 -17.17 3.49
C ILE A 131 3.19 -18.45 4.16
N TYR A 132 4.10 -19.17 4.80
CA TYR A 132 3.83 -20.42 5.51
C TYR A 132 4.60 -20.49 6.82
N ASN A 133 4.21 -21.42 7.71
CA ASN A 133 4.94 -21.72 8.93
C ASN A 133 5.85 -22.93 8.70
N GLN A 134 7.19 -22.73 8.77
CA GLN A 134 8.17 -23.79 8.52
C GLN A 134 8.14 -24.92 9.58
N ASN A 135 7.57 -24.70 10.76
CA ASN A 135 7.39 -25.74 11.76
C ASN A 135 6.31 -26.76 11.34
N ASN A 136 5.35 -26.33 10.48
CA ASN A 136 4.28 -27.19 10.00
C ASN A 136 4.59 -27.74 8.59
N ILE A 137 5.36 -26.99 7.78
CA ILE A 137 5.63 -27.32 6.37
C ILE A 137 7.15 -27.35 6.18
N THR A 138 7.71 -28.55 6.11
CA THR A 138 9.15 -28.75 5.94
C THR A 138 9.61 -28.74 4.48
N ASN A 139 8.71 -29.07 3.53
CA ASN A 139 8.96 -29.07 2.11
C ASN A 139 7.95 -28.13 1.42
N PRO A 140 8.20 -26.81 1.43
CA PRO A 140 7.28 -25.85 0.82
C PRO A 140 7.28 -26.00 -0.72
N PRO A 141 6.20 -25.56 -1.40
CA PRO A 141 6.14 -25.53 -2.85
C PRO A 141 7.21 -24.60 -3.43
N THR A 142 7.77 -24.97 -4.57
CA THR A 142 8.81 -24.22 -5.30
C THR A 142 8.32 -23.57 -6.57
N SER A 143 7.04 -23.74 -6.89
CA SER A 143 6.33 -23.14 -8.02
C SER A 143 4.85 -22.88 -7.68
N LEU A 144 4.17 -22.09 -8.50
CA LEU A 144 2.71 -21.96 -8.40
C LEU A 144 2.04 -23.32 -8.68
N ASP A 145 2.60 -24.08 -9.60
CA ASP A 145 2.07 -25.41 -9.96
C ASP A 145 2.15 -26.38 -8.77
N ASP A 146 3.26 -26.43 -8.04
CA ASP A 146 3.41 -27.23 -6.83
C ASP A 146 2.40 -26.81 -5.74
N LEU A 147 2.13 -25.52 -5.60
CA LEU A 147 1.16 -25.01 -4.62
C LEU A 147 -0.28 -25.41 -5.01
N ILE A 148 -0.64 -25.25 -6.28
CA ILE A 148 -2.00 -25.49 -6.79
C ILE A 148 -2.33 -26.99 -6.76
N HIS A 149 -1.39 -27.82 -7.20
CA HIS A 149 -1.56 -29.28 -7.32
C HIS A 149 -1.02 -30.04 -6.10
N ASN A 150 -0.94 -29.37 -4.92
CA ASN A 150 -0.40 -30.00 -3.73
C ASN A 150 -1.18 -31.28 -3.34
N GLN A 151 -0.44 -32.32 -2.91
CA GLN A 151 -1.01 -33.58 -2.47
C GLN A 151 -1.20 -33.63 -0.92
N HIS A 152 -0.95 -32.50 -0.23
CA HIS A 152 -0.96 -32.41 1.24
C HIS A 152 -2.27 -31.86 1.79
N ASN A 153 -3.22 -31.50 0.91
CA ASN A 153 -4.47 -30.82 1.28
C ASN A 153 -4.25 -29.49 2.01
N TRP A 154 -3.16 -28.76 1.70
CA TRP A 154 -2.89 -27.45 2.28
C TRP A 154 -4.01 -26.46 1.94
N LYS A 155 -4.45 -25.75 2.93
CA LYS A 155 -5.45 -24.70 2.82
C LYS A 155 -4.79 -23.38 2.46
N ILE A 156 -5.26 -22.79 1.38
CA ILE A 156 -4.72 -21.55 0.83
C ILE A 156 -5.74 -20.43 1.06
N VAL A 157 -5.30 -19.27 1.52
CA VAL A 157 -6.12 -18.06 1.59
C VAL A 157 -5.46 -16.95 0.78
N TYR A 158 -6.27 -16.28 -0.04
CA TYR A 158 -5.87 -15.12 -0.81
C TYR A 158 -6.99 -14.08 -0.86
N GLN A 159 -6.75 -12.91 -1.47
CA GLN A 159 -7.68 -11.79 -1.44
C GLN A 159 -8.41 -11.65 -2.78
N ASP A 160 -9.59 -11.04 -2.72
CA ASP A 160 -10.44 -10.76 -3.87
C ASP A 160 -9.78 -9.69 -4.79
N PRO A 161 -9.53 -9.99 -6.08
CA PRO A 161 -8.92 -9.05 -7.01
C PRO A 161 -9.78 -7.80 -7.30
N ARG A 162 -11.05 -7.82 -6.91
CA ARG A 162 -11.98 -6.70 -7.09
C ARG A 162 -11.90 -5.64 -5.99
N THR A 163 -11.25 -5.96 -4.86
CA THR A 163 -11.20 -5.10 -3.68
C THR A 163 -9.81 -4.89 -3.13
N SER A 164 -8.87 -5.80 -3.38
CA SER A 164 -7.54 -5.84 -2.77
C SER A 164 -6.41 -5.77 -3.79
N SER A 165 -5.32 -5.02 -3.48
CA SER A 165 -4.11 -4.99 -4.30
C SER A 165 -3.40 -6.34 -4.36
N PRO A 166 -3.15 -7.05 -3.22
CA PRO A 166 -2.60 -8.39 -3.31
C PRO A 166 -3.46 -9.34 -4.14
N GLY A 167 -4.78 -9.28 -4.00
CA GLY A 167 -5.69 -10.08 -4.82
C GLY A 167 -5.59 -9.77 -6.31
N LEU A 168 -5.52 -8.48 -6.68
CA LEU A 168 -5.28 -8.08 -8.07
C LEU A 168 -3.90 -8.54 -8.52
N GLY A 169 -2.87 -8.33 -7.72
CA GLY A 169 -1.50 -8.78 -8.02
C GLY A 169 -1.41 -10.27 -8.26
N PHE A 170 -2.13 -11.07 -7.47
CA PHE A 170 -2.22 -12.52 -7.67
C PHE A 170 -2.95 -12.90 -8.96
N LEU A 171 -4.04 -12.22 -9.28
CA LEU A 171 -4.71 -12.38 -10.56
C LEU A 171 -3.74 -12.17 -11.73
N LEU A 172 -2.93 -11.11 -11.65
CA LEU A 172 -1.93 -10.78 -12.66
C LEU A 172 -0.79 -11.80 -12.69
N TRP A 173 -0.31 -12.23 -11.53
CA TRP A 173 0.72 -13.25 -11.41
C TRP A 173 0.29 -14.58 -12.05
N MET A 174 -0.90 -15.06 -11.72
CA MET A 174 -1.50 -16.26 -12.32
C MET A 174 -1.60 -16.13 -13.85
N ASN A 175 -2.10 -15.00 -14.35
CA ASN A 175 -2.17 -14.76 -15.80
C ASN A 175 -0.79 -14.76 -16.47
N LYS A 176 0.23 -14.21 -15.79
CA LYS A 176 1.60 -14.16 -16.33
C LYS A 176 2.24 -15.54 -16.44
N VAL A 177 1.98 -16.41 -15.46
CA VAL A 177 2.55 -17.78 -15.41
C VAL A 177 1.77 -18.76 -16.29
N TYR A 178 0.44 -18.75 -16.20
CA TYR A 178 -0.39 -19.80 -16.85
C TYR A 178 -0.86 -19.43 -18.25
N GLY A 179 -0.99 -18.14 -18.58
CA GLY A 179 -1.43 -17.72 -19.91
C GLY A 179 -2.72 -18.41 -20.36
N ALA A 180 -2.67 -19.17 -21.45
CA ALA A 180 -3.85 -19.88 -22.00
C ALA A 180 -4.40 -21.00 -21.09
N LYS A 181 -3.64 -21.45 -20.08
CA LYS A 181 -4.06 -22.51 -19.13
C LYS A 181 -4.69 -21.96 -17.85
N ILE A 182 -4.96 -20.67 -17.79
CA ILE A 182 -5.36 -19.97 -16.56
C ILE A 182 -6.68 -20.48 -15.97
N ASP A 183 -7.65 -20.86 -16.79
CA ASP A 183 -8.95 -21.36 -16.32
C ASP A 183 -8.80 -22.63 -15.49
N GLN A 184 -8.02 -23.58 -15.99
CA GLN A 184 -7.74 -24.84 -15.28
C GLN A 184 -6.96 -24.57 -14.00
N ALA A 185 -5.98 -23.67 -14.04
CA ALA A 185 -5.19 -23.32 -12.86
C ALA A 185 -6.05 -22.71 -11.73
N TRP A 186 -7.04 -21.85 -12.08
CA TRP A 186 -8.01 -21.34 -11.11
C TRP A 186 -8.93 -22.41 -10.54
N GLN A 187 -9.42 -23.33 -11.38
CA GLN A 187 -10.25 -24.45 -10.93
C GLN A 187 -9.49 -25.38 -9.98
N ASP A 188 -8.22 -25.63 -10.28
CA ASP A 188 -7.38 -26.50 -9.44
C ASP A 188 -7.03 -25.80 -8.12
N LEU A 189 -6.69 -24.52 -8.14
CA LEU A 189 -6.47 -23.74 -6.91
C LEU A 189 -7.72 -23.68 -6.03
N ALA A 190 -8.92 -23.56 -6.64
CA ALA A 190 -10.18 -23.48 -5.90
C ALA A 190 -10.42 -24.68 -4.99
N LYS A 191 -9.94 -25.88 -5.37
CA LYS A 191 -10.05 -27.11 -4.57
C LYS A 191 -9.35 -27.03 -3.22
N ASN A 192 -8.27 -26.22 -3.14
CA ASN A 192 -7.44 -26.03 -1.96
C ASN A 192 -7.66 -24.64 -1.33
N THR A 193 -8.53 -23.80 -1.89
CA THR A 193 -8.81 -22.48 -1.36
C THR A 193 -9.74 -22.56 -0.15
N LEU A 194 -9.24 -22.15 1.02
CA LEU A 194 -10.07 -22.05 2.23
C LEU A 194 -11.15 -20.98 2.05
N THR A 195 -10.73 -19.81 1.64
CA THR A 195 -11.61 -18.66 1.37
C THR A 195 -10.87 -17.57 0.60
N VAL A 196 -11.64 -16.68 -0.03
CA VAL A 196 -11.16 -15.45 -0.65
C VAL A 196 -11.64 -14.28 0.19
N THR A 197 -10.71 -13.54 0.80
CA THR A 197 -11.04 -12.45 1.72
C THR A 197 -11.19 -11.11 0.98
N LYS A 198 -11.87 -10.15 1.61
CA LYS A 198 -12.03 -8.82 1.06
C LYS A 198 -10.72 -8.04 0.98
N GLY A 199 -9.81 -8.24 1.94
CA GLY A 199 -8.54 -7.52 2.03
C GLY A 199 -7.45 -8.33 2.72
N TRP A 200 -6.24 -7.75 2.71
CA TRP A 200 -5.03 -8.40 3.20
C TRP A 200 -5.09 -8.73 4.69
N SER A 201 -5.54 -7.79 5.53
CA SER A 201 -5.55 -7.97 6.99
C SER A 201 -6.41 -9.17 7.44
N GLU A 202 -7.53 -9.42 6.74
CA GLU A 202 -8.41 -10.55 7.02
C GLU A 202 -7.71 -11.87 6.69
N ALA A 203 -7.08 -11.96 5.51
CA ALA A 203 -6.35 -13.14 5.06
C ALA A 203 -5.19 -13.50 6.00
N TYR A 204 -4.37 -12.49 6.31
CA TYR A 204 -3.22 -12.67 7.19
C TYR A 204 -3.64 -13.05 8.61
N GLY A 205 -4.76 -12.49 9.09
CA GLY A 205 -5.35 -12.86 10.38
C GLY A 205 -5.83 -14.30 10.45
N LEU A 206 -6.41 -14.88 9.39
CA LEU A 206 -6.78 -16.29 9.30
C LEU A 206 -5.53 -17.19 9.36
N PHE A 207 -4.48 -16.83 8.64
CA PHE A 207 -3.22 -17.56 8.64
C PHE A 207 -2.57 -17.57 10.03
N LEU A 208 -2.48 -16.43 10.71
CA LEU A 208 -1.89 -16.35 12.06
C LEU A 208 -2.68 -17.14 13.10
N LYS A 209 -3.97 -17.38 12.90
CA LYS A 209 -4.80 -18.27 13.73
C LYS A 209 -4.61 -19.76 13.41
N GLY A 210 -3.82 -20.09 12.39
CA GLY A 210 -3.61 -21.45 11.93
C GLY A 210 -4.80 -22.05 11.16
N GLU A 211 -5.72 -21.21 10.64
CA GLU A 211 -6.86 -21.66 9.85
C GLU A 211 -6.47 -21.99 8.40
N ALA A 212 -5.38 -21.38 7.90
CA ALA A 212 -4.79 -21.63 6.59
C ALA A 212 -3.31 -21.99 6.70
N ASP A 213 -2.83 -22.85 5.80
CA ASP A 213 -1.43 -23.25 5.71
C ASP A 213 -0.60 -22.24 4.92
N PHE A 214 -1.20 -21.63 3.91
CA PHE A 214 -0.60 -20.59 3.09
C PHE A 214 -1.50 -19.37 2.99
N VAL A 215 -0.88 -18.18 3.10
CA VAL A 215 -1.53 -16.90 2.85
C VAL A 215 -0.78 -16.12 1.78
N LEU A 216 -1.51 -15.55 0.84
CA LEU A 216 -0.96 -14.59 -0.09
C LEU A 216 -0.59 -13.30 0.64
N SER A 217 0.69 -12.92 0.55
CA SER A 217 1.25 -11.71 1.13
C SER A 217 2.47 -11.27 0.31
N TYR A 218 3.55 -10.85 0.98
CA TYR A 218 4.78 -10.37 0.34
C TYR A 218 6.00 -11.18 0.75
N SER A 219 7.00 -11.28 -0.11
CA SER A 219 8.27 -11.95 0.21
C SER A 219 8.94 -11.37 1.45
N THR A 220 8.64 -10.12 1.78
CA THR A 220 9.14 -9.40 2.96
C THR A 220 8.31 -9.63 4.22
N SER A 221 7.12 -10.23 4.14
CA SER A 221 6.24 -10.42 5.30
C SER A 221 6.88 -11.14 6.50
N PRO A 222 7.83 -12.08 6.33
CA PRO A 222 8.51 -12.67 7.48
C PRO A 222 9.26 -11.66 8.36
N THR A 223 9.69 -10.51 7.81
CA THR A 223 10.42 -9.49 8.59
C THR A 223 9.58 -8.91 9.73
N VAL A 224 8.24 -8.87 9.60
CA VAL A 224 7.36 -8.39 10.67
C VAL A 224 7.56 -9.19 11.95
N HIS A 225 7.62 -10.51 11.84
CA HIS A 225 7.79 -11.42 12.97
C HIS A 225 9.21 -11.39 13.51
N ILE A 226 10.22 -11.28 12.63
CA ILE A 226 11.63 -11.18 13.02
C ILE A 226 11.88 -9.87 13.77
N ILE A 227 11.39 -8.74 13.29
CA ILE A 227 11.63 -7.42 13.88
C ILE A 227 10.90 -7.28 15.23
N ASN A 228 9.64 -7.69 15.32
CA ASN A 228 8.82 -7.44 16.50
C ASN A 228 9.01 -8.52 17.59
N ASP A 229 9.16 -9.78 17.17
CA ASP A 229 9.04 -10.92 18.11
C ASP A 229 10.30 -11.81 18.10
N ASN A 230 11.32 -11.52 17.27
CA ASN A 230 12.47 -12.38 17.01
C ASN A 230 12.04 -13.82 16.61
N ASP A 231 10.93 -13.89 15.85
CA ASP A 231 10.29 -15.13 15.45
C ASP A 231 10.62 -15.44 13.98
N TYR A 232 11.25 -16.56 13.75
CA TYR A 232 11.73 -17.03 12.44
C TYR A 232 10.88 -18.15 11.85
N GLN A 233 9.74 -18.49 12.48
CA GLN A 233 8.92 -19.62 12.04
C GLN A 233 8.19 -19.35 10.73
N TYR A 234 7.94 -18.09 10.39
CA TYR A 234 7.26 -17.70 9.16
C TYR A 234 8.26 -17.47 8.03
N LYS A 235 7.96 -18.05 6.85
CA LYS A 235 8.79 -17.99 5.66
C LYS A 235 7.94 -17.64 4.43
N ALA A 236 8.58 -17.08 3.42
CA ALA A 236 7.98 -16.92 2.09
C ALA A 236 8.37 -18.13 1.22
N ALA A 237 7.41 -18.75 0.55
CA ALA A 237 7.69 -19.73 -0.47
C ALA A 237 8.20 -19.00 -1.72
N ILE A 238 9.47 -19.23 -2.09
CA ILE A 238 10.11 -18.59 -3.24
C ILE A 238 9.99 -19.52 -4.44
N PHE A 239 9.31 -19.02 -5.50
CA PHE A 239 8.95 -19.80 -6.68
C PHE A 239 9.92 -19.57 -7.84
N GLN A 240 10.26 -20.65 -8.53
CA GLN A 240 11.09 -20.64 -9.74
C GLN A 240 10.41 -19.94 -10.91
N ASP A 241 9.08 -19.93 -10.92
CA ASP A 241 8.24 -19.21 -11.91
C ASP A 241 8.45 -17.68 -11.86
N GLY A 242 9.09 -17.19 -10.81
CA GLY A 242 9.22 -15.77 -10.50
C GLY A 242 8.06 -15.24 -9.65
N HIS A 243 8.20 -14.01 -9.20
CA HIS A 243 7.25 -13.33 -8.32
C HIS A 243 6.77 -12.03 -8.95
N TYR A 244 5.48 -11.75 -8.86
CA TYR A 244 4.92 -10.52 -9.39
C TYR A 244 5.30 -9.34 -8.48
N GLN A 245 5.92 -8.32 -9.07
CA GLN A 245 6.33 -7.11 -8.35
C GLN A 245 5.16 -6.17 -8.17
N GLN A 246 5.04 -5.62 -6.96
CA GLN A 246 4.22 -4.46 -6.65
C GLN A 246 5.13 -3.28 -6.31
N ILE A 247 4.90 -2.13 -6.93
CA ILE A 247 5.46 -0.84 -6.52
C ILE A 247 4.28 0.00 -6.06
N GLU A 248 4.25 0.35 -4.77
CA GLU A 248 3.21 1.19 -4.21
C GLU A 248 3.49 2.66 -4.50
N VAL A 249 2.43 3.40 -4.80
CA VAL A 249 2.53 4.78 -5.27
C VAL A 249 1.59 5.71 -4.52
N ALA A 250 2.02 6.97 -4.40
CA ALA A 250 1.23 8.06 -3.87
C ALA A 250 1.08 9.17 -4.93
N ALA A 251 -0.05 9.88 -4.89
CA ALA A 251 -0.34 10.98 -5.81
C ALA A 251 -1.21 12.05 -5.17
N MET A 252 -1.11 13.28 -5.68
CA MET A 252 -2.07 14.34 -5.40
C MET A 252 -3.36 14.09 -6.16
N THR A 253 -4.51 14.25 -5.51
CA THR A 253 -5.78 14.24 -6.22
C THR A 253 -5.91 15.49 -7.09
N ARG A 254 -6.61 15.37 -8.21
CA ARG A 254 -6.88 16.51 -9.12
C ARG A 254 -7.67 17.62 -8.43
N TYR A 255 -8.42 17.29 -7.38
CA TYR A 255 -9.37 18.19 -6.74
C TYR A 255 -8.84 18.79 -5.43
N THR A 256 -7.59 18.51 -5.05
CA THR A 256 -6.99 19.10 -3.85
C THR A 256 -6.94 20.62 -3.94
N LYS A 257 -7.27 21.27 -2.83
CA LYS A 257 -7.09 22.71 -2.65
C LYS A 257 -5.83 23.02 -1.85
N GLN A 258 -5.09 22.00 -1.43
CA GLN A 258 -3.87 22.07 -0.63
C GLN A 258 -2.63 21.68 -1.45
N GLN A 259 -2.55 22.13 -2.73
CA GLN A 259 -1.54 21.65 -3.68
C GLN A 259 -0.10 21.76 -3.15
N ALA A 260 0.29 22.92 -2.59
CA ALA A 260 1.64 23.11 -2.05
C ALA A 260 1.93 22.16 -0.88
N LEU A 261 0.96 21.97 0.03
CA LEU A 261 1.10 21.08 1.17
C LEU A 261 1.14 19.60 0.73
N ALA A 262 0.34 19.24 -0.27
CA ALA A 262 0.35 17.91 -0.85
C ALA A 262 1.69 17.58 -1.55
N GLN A 263 2.28 18.55 -2.29
CA GLN A 263 3.61 18.39 -2.87
C GLN A 263 4.69 18.20 -1.80
N GLN A 264 4.64 18.99 -0.70
CA GLN A 264 5.55 18.84 0.42
C GLN A 264 5.43 17.46 1.07
N PHE A 265 4.20 16.95 1.24
CA PHE A 265 4.00 15.61 1.79
C PHE A 265 4.55 14.51 0.86
N LEU A 266 4.31 14.60 -0.45
CA LEU A 266 4.90 13.64 -1.39
C LEU A 266 6.43 13.66 -1.37
N ALA A 267 7.05 14.85 -1.30
CA ALA A 267 8.51 14.96 -1.13
C ALA A 267 8.98 14.37 0.20
N PHE A 268 8.23 14.58 1.28
CA PHE A 268 8.51 14.03 2.60
C PHE A 268 8.53 12.50 2.62
N LEU A 269 7.62 11.83 1.88
CA LEU A 269 7.60 10.38 1.76
C LEU A 269 8.92 9.79 1.21
N LEU A 270 9.65 10.57 0.41
CA LEU A 270 10.94 10.16 -0.20
C LEU A 270 12.16 10.51 0.67
N THR A 271 11.96 10.99 1.90
CA THR A 271 13.08 11.25 2.81
C THR A 271 13.57 9.96 3.47
N PRO A 272 14.87 9.80 3.77
CA PRO A 272 15.41 8.60 4.41
C PRO A 272 14.66 8.20 5.70
N ASN A 273 14.32 9.17 6.55
CA ASN A 273 13.61 8.89 7.81
C ASN A 273 12.23 8.25 7.58
N VAL A 274 11.47 8.71 6.58
CA VAL A 274 10.16 8.13 6.26
C VAL A 274 10.33 6.78 5.57
N GLN A 275 11.34 6.62 4.74
CA GLN A 275 11.65 5.35 4.10
C GLN A 275 12.01 4.27 5.13
N HIS A 276 12.71 4.61 6.22
CA HIS A 276 12.92 3.69 7.35
C HIS A 276 11.59 3.30 8.02
N GLN A 277 10.62 4.22 8.13
CA GLN A 277 9.30 3.88 8.68
C GLN A 277 8.54 2.89 7.79
N PHE A 278 8.62 3.02 6.45
CA PHE A 278 8.05 2.01 5.55
C PHE A 278 8.72 0.65 5.71
N VAL A 279 10.04 0.60 5.85
CA VAL A 279 10.78 -0.63 6.07
C VAL A 279 10.42 -1.30 7.41
N GLU A 280 10.26 -0.52 8.48
CA GLU A 280 10.09 -1.04 9.85
C GLU A 280 8.63 -1.24 10.26
N LYS A 281 7.66 -0.59 9.57
CA LYS A 281 6.24 -0.61 9.92
C LYS A 281 5.33 -1.10 8.79
N ASN A 282 5.71 -0.86 7.53
CA ASN A 282 5.00 -1.42 6.38
C ASN A 282 5.65 -2.71 5.88
N TYR A 283 6.89 -2.99 6.36
CA TYR A 283 7.66 -4.20 6.05
C TYR A 283 7.84 -4.45 4.55
N MET A 284 8.02 -3.35 3.78
CA MET A 284 8.26 -3.34 2.35
C MET A 284 9.68 -2.85 2.07
N TYR A 285 10.20 -3.10 0.87
CA TYR A 285 11.46 -2.52 0.43
C TYR A 285 11.28 -1.01 0.17
N PRO A 286 12.27 -0.17 0.55
CA PRO A 286 12.19 1.28 0.34
C PRO A 286 12.33 1.65 -1.13
N SER A 287 11.66 2.72 -1.57
CA SER A 287 11.78 3.23 -2.95
C SER A 287 13.06 4.01 -3.23
N ILE A 288 13.78 4.48 -2.21
CA ILE A 288 15.14 5.04 -2.31
C ILE A 288 16.15 4.16 -1.59
N LYS A 289 17.43 4.32 -1.90
CA LYS A 289 18.50 3.53 -1.28
C LYS A 289 18.74 3.99 0.16
N ILE A 290 18.48 3.11 1.10
CA ILE A 290 18.79 3.25 2.53
C ILE A 290 19.36 1.93 3.06
N ASP A 291 19.99 1.97 4.23
CA ASP A 291 20.39 0.75 4.92
C ASP A 291 19.16 0.02 5.46
N LEU A 292 19.10 -1.29 5.23
CA LEU A 292 18.00 -2.13 5.69
C LEU A 292 18.29 -2.74 7.06
N PRO A 293 17.28 -2.93 7.93
CA PRO A 293 17.40 -3.71 9.15
C PRO A 293 17.91 -5.14 8.85
N LYS A 294 18.62 -5.72 9.81
CA LYS A 294 19.18 -7.07 9.68
C LYS A 294 18.15 -8.12 9.27
N ALA A 295 16.91 -8.00 9.70
CA ALA A 295 15.82 -8.91 9.35
C ALA A 295 15.66 -9.12 7.84
N TYR A 296 15.97 -8.13 7.01
CA TYR A 296 15.89 -8.24 5.55
C TYR A 296 17.00 -9.10 4.96
N SER A 297 18.11 -9.32 5.65
CA SER A 297 19.16 -10.28 5.26
C SER A 297 18.87 -11.71 5.73
N GLU A 298 17.85 -11.90 6.57
CA GLU A 298 17.44 -13.20 7.12
C GLU A 298 16.28 -13.85 6.34
N ILE A 299 15.78 -13.18 5.31
CA ILE A 299 14.71 -13.68 4.44
C ILE A 299 15.24 -14.06 3.06
N ASP A 300 14.53 -14.98 2.40
CA ASP A 300 14.88 -15.42 1.07
C ASP A 300 14.61 -14.34 0.01
N SER A 301 15.53 -14.18 -0.93
CA SER A 301 15.48 -13.17 -1.98
C SER A 301 14.72 -13.65 -3.20
N VAL A 302 13.90 -12.77 -3.79
CA VAL A 302 13.30 -12.99 -5.10
C VAL A 302 14.34 -12.68 -6.18
N THR A 303 14.60 -13.64 -7.07
CA THR A 303 15.59 -13.52 -8.15
C THR A 303 14.95 -13.24 -9.52
N HIS A 304 13.67 -13.55 -9.68
CA HIS A 304 12.95 -13.36 -10.93
C HIS A 304 11.68 -12.55 -10.72
N SER A 305 11.68 -11.32 -11.23
CA SER A 305 10.57 -10.37 -11.14
C SER A 305 9.65 -10.48 -12.35
N LEU A 306 8.35 -10.52 -12.12
CA LEU A 306 7.28 -10.51 -13.13
C LEU A 306 6.47 -9.22 -12.99
N SER A 307 6.01 -8.68 -14.11
CA SER A 307 5.09 -7.55 -14.15
C SER A 307 4.33 -7.49 -15.48
N PHE A 308 3.22 -6.79 -15.50
CA PHE A 308 2.57 -6.24 -16.69
C PHE A 308 2.77 -4.71 -16.69
N THR A 309 2.63 -4.10 -17.85
CA THR A 309 2.52 -2.64 -17.93
C THR A 309 1.13 -2.21 -17.42
N ALA A 310 1.04 -1.00 -16.89
CA ALA A 310 -0.23 -0.45 -16.40
C ALA A 310 -1.32 -0.41 -17.50
N ASP A 311 -0.92 -0.19 -18.77
CA ASP A 311 -1.84 -0.19 -19.90
C ASP A 311 -2.37 -1.59 -20.25
N GLU A 312 -1.52 -2.63 -20.13
CA GLU A 312 -1.98 -4.03 -20.28
C GLU A 312 -2.98 -4.38 -19.18
N VAL A 313 -2.67 -4.02 -17.93
CA VAL A 313 -3.58 -4.25 -16.80
C VAL A 313 -4.90 -3.54 -17.03
N GLU A 314 -4.91 -2.27 -17.34
CA GLU A 314 -6.13 -1.48 -17.59
C GLU A 314 -6.96 -2.06 -18.74
N LYS A 315 -6.29 -2.56 -19.78
CA LYS A 315 -6.95 -3.17 -20.93
C LYS A 315 -7.60 -4.51 -20.62
N TYR A 316 -6.95 -5.35 -19.82
CA TYR A 316 -7.37 -6.76 -19.66
C TYR A 316 -7.95 -7.08 -18.28
N GLN A 317 -7.74 -6.27 -17.26
CA GLN A 317 -8.15 -6.53 -15.87
C GLN A 317 -9.61 -6.98 -15.76
N LYS A 318 -10.52 -6.32 -16.45
CA LYS A 318 -11.95 -6.64 -16.38
C LYS A 318 -12.25 -8.05 -16.93
N SER A 319 -11.63 -8.44 -18.04
CA SER A 319 -11.79 -9.76 -18.62
C SER A 319 -11.16 -10.85 -17.77
N TRP A 320 -9.97 -10.58 -17.20
CA TRP A 320 -9.30 -11.50 -16.29
C TRP A 320 -10.07 -11.72 -14.98
N ILE A 321 -10.67 -10.66 -14.42
CA ILE A 321 -11.55 -10.78 -13.24
C ILE A 321 -12.78 -11.64 -13.57
N THR A 322 -13.42 -11.43 -14.73
CA THR A 322 -14.57 -12.24 -15.15
C THR A 322 -14.17 -13.70 -15.34
N GLN A 323 -13.01 -13.95 -15.96
CA GLN A 323 -12.45 -15.29 -16.17
C GLN A 323 -12.19 -15.99 -14.83
N TRP A 324 -11.51 -15.32 -13.90
CA TRP A 324 -11.31 -15.81 -12.53
C TRP A 324 -12.64 -16.18 -11.85
N GLN A 325 -13.63 -15.26 -11.84
CA GLN A 325 -14.95 -15.52 -11.22
C GLN A 325 -15.63 -16.76 -11.78
N ASN A 326 -15.61 -16.92 -13.11
CA ASN A 326 -16.23 -18.06 -13.77
C ASN A 326 -15.51 -19.38 -13.41
N SER A 327 -14.18 -19.35 -13.32
CA SER A 327 -13.37 -20.53 -13.05
C SER A 327 -13.48 -21.02 -11.60
N VAL A 328 -13.49 -20.10 -10.63
CA VAL A 328 -13.58 -20.46 -9.19
C VAL A 328 -15.00 -20.79 -8.71
N SER A 329 -16.01 -20.54 -9.55
CA SER A 329 -17.41 -20.82 -9.23
C SER A 329 -17.90 -22.18 -9.75
N GLN A 330 -17.05 -22.92 -10.46
CA GLN A 330 -17.34 -24.24 -10.99
C GLN A 330 -16.89 -25.33 -10.01
#